data_cf9f1cd555d49f97037d175d18f475d5
#
_entry.id   cf9f1cd555d49f97037d175d18f475d5
#
_cell.length_a   1.000
_cell.length_b   1.000
_cell.length_c   1.000
_cell.angle_alpha   90.00
_cell.angle_beta   90.00
_cell.angle_gamma   90.00
#
_symmetry.space_group_name_H-M   'P 1'
#
loop_
_entity.id
_entity.type
_entity.pdbx_description
1 polymer ?
#
loop_
_entity_poly.entity_id
_entity_poly.type
_entity_poly.pdbx_seq_one_letter_code
_entity_poly.pdbx_strand_id
1 'polypeptide(L)'
;MAVNRILADTKGQLLRLAESERGSGILTLLCAVIALALANMPFTAETMRRVAEYPIGIPFSNIDLTVSHWIQDGVLTIFFLVVGLELKQGLRNGSLSNPKHAAVPMICAVGGMIVPPVLFISTLSLWPHGADGLLVGSASGATGTFSALAQGWAIPTATDIAFSLAVLAIFAKALPRAIRTFLMTLATVDDLLAIIIIAVFFSHANAWYWFVGIAVCAVLWHWLIRLKRVPWLPIALIGVLTWVMMFEAGIHPTLAGVLAGLLTPAGAVHGEERSRAENYAKRMLPYSSLIALPAFALFTTGVELGSAGFGQLLSPLVCGVVIALCVGKPLGIICTAWLSTRVLKLSLPQHLRVVDLIPMAVACGIGFTVSMLLTSLSYQDAPLITESRIGVLLASVIAAVVSAFMLHAQAKRYDKLGAVS
;
A
#
# COMPACT_ATOMS: atom_id res chain seq x y z
N MET A 1 -6.27 -31.74 -27.70
CA MET A 1 -4.98 -31.80 -26.98
C MET A 1 -4.18 -30.48 -27.03
N ALA A 2 -4.07 -29.79 -28.19
CA ALA A 2 -3.31 -28.53 -28.30
C ALA A 2 -3.86 -27.40 -27.42
N VAL A 3 -5.18 -27.19 -27.38
CA VAL A 3 -5.84 -26.14 -26.56
C VAL A 3 -5.57 -26.34 -25.06
N ASN A 4 -5.61 -27.58 -24.57
CA ASN A 4 -5.32 -27.86 -23.15
C ASN A 4 -3.83 -27.65 -22.79
N ARG A 5 -2.90 -27.85 -23.73
CA ARG A 5 -1.48 -27.51 -23.52
C ARG A 5 -1.27 -26.01 -23.51
N ILE A 6 -1.87 -25.28 -24.44
CA ILE A 6 -1.78 -23.80 -24.47
C ILE A 6 -2.37 -23.19 -23.18
N LEU A 7 -3.54 -23.67 -22.73
CA LEU A 7 -4.16 -23.22 -21.47
C LEU A 7 -3.30 -23.56 -20.24
N ALA A 8 -2.67 -24.75 -20.21
CA ALA A 8 -1.79 -25.13 -19.10
C ALA A 8 -0.49 -24.29 -19.08
N ASP A 9 0.07 -24.00 -20.26
CA ASP A 9 1.28 -23.19 -20.41
C ASP A 9 1.00 -21.71 -20.05
N THR A 10 -0.13 -21.18 -20.51
CA THR A 10 -0.58 -19.81 -20.16
C THR A 10 -0.86 -19.69 -18.66
N LYS A 11 -1.51 -20.70 -18.05
CA LYS A 11 -1.73 -20.72 -16.59
C LYS A 11 -0.41 -20.77 -15.82
N GLY A 12 0.56 -21.57 -16.30
CA GLY A 12 1.89 -21.64 -15.69
C GLY A 12 2.67 -20.33 -15.80
N GLN A 13 2.55 -19.62 -16.92
CA GLN A 13 3.17 -18.31 -17.13
C GLN A 13 2.51 -17.23 -16.26
N LEU A 14 1.18 -17.20 -16.19
CA LEU A 14 0.43 -16.28 -15.31
C LEU A 14 0.77 -16.49 -13.83
N LEU A 15 0.87 -17.74 -13.38
CA LEU A 15 1.26 -18.04 -12.01
C LEU A 15 2.69 -17.57 -11.70
N ARG A 16 3.64 -17.77 -12.62
CA ARG A 16 5.02 -17.26 -12.48
C ARG A 16 5.07 -15.73 -12.47
N LEU A 17 4.23 -15.06 -13.25
CA LEU A 17 4.08 -13.60 -13.22
C LEU A 17 3.53 -13.12 -11.87
N ALA A 18 2.53 -13.82 -11.34
CA ALA A 18 1.90 -13.51 -10.04
C ALA A 18 2.86 -13.72 -8.86
N GLU A 19 3.71 -14.74 -8.91
CA GLU A 19 4.71 -15.05 -7.90
C GLU A 19 5.93 -14.12 -7.98
N SER A 20 6.13 -13.43 -9.12
CA SER A 20 7.23 -12.49 -9.27
C SER A 20 6.80 -11.08 -8.87
N GLU A 21 7.47 -10.51 -7.87
CA GLU A 21 7.28 -9.11 -7.45
C GLU A 21 7.34 -8.13 -8.63
N ARG A 22 8.18 -8.43 -9.63
CA ARG A 22 8.29 -7.64 -10.88
C ARG A 22 7.03 -7.74 -11.74
N GLY A 23 6.51 -8.96 -11.91
CA GLY A 23 5.33 -9.19 -12.76
C GLY A 23 4.09 -8.51 -12.22
N SER A 24 3.86 -8.63 -10.91
CA SER A 24 2.76 -7.96 -10.21
C SER A 24 2.85 -6.44 -10.34
N GLY A 25 4.00 -5.84 -10.04
CA GLY A 25 4.20 -4.40 -10.13
C GLY A 25 4.02 -3.86 -11.55
N ILE A 26 4.55 -4.56 -12.57
CA ILE A 26 4.37 -4.16 -13.99
C ILE A 26 2.90 -4.25 -14.40
N LEU A 27 2.19 -5.30 -14.01
CA LEU A 27 0.77 -5.47 -14.35
C LEU A 27 -0.08 -4.36 -13.72
N THR A 28 0.15 -4.07 -12.45
CA THR A 28 -0.54 -2.99 -11.73
C THR A 28 -0.27 -1.62 -12.38
N LEU A 29 0.98 -1.36 -12.77
CA LEU A 29 1.36 -0.15 -13.49
C LEU A 29 0.67 -0.03 -14.86
N LEU A 30 0.65 -1.13 -15.61
CA LEU A 30 -0.05 -1.16 -16.91
C LEU A 30 -1.55 -0.86 -16.73
N CYS A 31 -2.20 -1.45 -15.73
CA CYS A 31 -3.60 -1.15 -15.43
C CYS A 31 -3.80 0.33 -15.04
N ALA A 32 -2.87 0.91 -14.29
CA ALA A 32 -2.90 2.33 -13.94
C ALA A 32 -2.78 3.24 -15.19
N VAL A 33 -1.84 2.92 -16.09
CA VAL A 33 -1.66 3.66 -17.35
C VAL A 33 -2.90 3.53 -18.24
N ILE A 34 -3.47 2.32 -18.33
CA ILE A 34 -4.72 2.07 -19.07
C ILE A 34 -5.86 2.88 -18.46
N ALA A 35 -6.01 2.87 -17.14
CA ALA A 35 -7.05 3.64 -16.44
C ALA A 35 -6.93 5.14 -16.73
N LEU A 36 -5.70 5.67 -16.63
CA LEU A 36 -5.43 7.08 -16.92
C LEU A 36 -5.75 7.42 -18.39
N ALA A 37 -5.37 6.54 -19.33
CA ALA A 37 -5.70 6.72 -20.74
C ALA A 37 -7.22 6.69 -20.99
N LEU A 38 -7.93 5.70 -20.42
CA LEU A 38 -9.38 5.56 -20.57
C LEU A 38 -10.15 6.74 -19.96
N ALA A 39 -9.70 7.27 -18.82
CA ALA A 39 -10.32 8.42 -18.16
C ALA A 39 -10.10 9.74 -18.93
N ASN A 40 -9.07 9.82 -19.77
CA ASN A 40 -8.75 11.05 -20.51
C ASN A 40 -9.10 11.01 -22.01
N MET A 41 -9.63 9.90 -22.50
CA MET A 41 -10.13 9.81 -23.88
C MET A 41 -11.61 10.20 -23.95
N PRO A 42 -12.03 11.09 -24.87
CA PRO A 42 -13.41 11.61 -24.94
C PRO A 42 -14.49 10.54 -25.07
N PHE A 43 -14.16 9.39 -25.71
CA PHE A 43 -15.14 8.31 -25.95
C PHE A 43 -15.25 7.32 -24.78
N THR A 44 -14.27 7.24 -23.89
CA THR A 44 -14.21 6.22 -22.82
C THR A 44 -14.37 6.79 -21.43
N ALA A 45 -14.06 8.08 -21.22
CA ALA A 45 -14.13 8.75 -19.91
C ALA A 45 -15.50 8.58 -19.26
N GLU A 46 -16.58 8.93 -19.97
CA GLU A 46 -17.94 8.83 -19.47
C GLU A 46 -18.35 7.37 -19.18
N THR A 47 -17.93 6.42 -20.03
CA THR A 47 -18.21 4.99 -19.83
C THR A 47 -17.48 4.49 -18.59
N MET A 48 -16.21 4.85 -18.42
CA MET A 48 -15.41 4.49 -17.26
C MET A 48 -16.02 5.02 -15.97
N ARG A 49 -16.46 6.29 -15.97
CA ARG A 49 -17.14 6.92 -14.85
C ARG A 49 -18.45 6.21 -14.51
N ARG A 50 -19.32 5.95 -15.50
CA ARG A 50 -20.59 5.23 -15.29
C ARG A 50 -20.37 3.83 -14.71
N VAL A 51 -19.37 3.10 -15.17
CA VAL A 51 -19.03 1.78 -14.62
C VAL A 51 -18.52 1.91 -13.18
N ALA A 52 -17.64 2.87 -12.92
CA ALA A 52 -17.07 3.07 -11.57
C ALA A 52 -18.14 3.48 -10.55
N GLU A 53 -19.09 4.32 -10.95
CA GLU A 53 -20.17 4.85 -10.11
C GLU A 53 -21.43 3.97 -10.09
N TYR A 54 -21.46 2.88 -10.86
CA TYR A 54 -22.64 1.99 -10.91
C TYR A 54 -22.90 1.40 -9.52
N PRO A 55 -24.11 1.62 -8.94
CA PRO A 55 -24.43 1.14 -7.61
C PRO A 55 -24.74 -0.38 -7.62
N ILE A 56 -24.15 -1.11 -6.71
CA ILE A 56 -24.40 -2.54 -6.46
C ILE A 56 -24.75 -2.71 -4.99
N GLY A 57 -26.04 -2.80 -4.68
CA GLY A 57 -26.54 -3.03 -3.33
C GLY A 57 -26.69 -4.52 -3.04
N ILE A 58 -26.52 -4.91 -1.78
CA ILE A 58 -26.87 -6.25 -1.29
C ILE A 58 -28.30 -6.22 -0.78
N PRO A 59 -29.24 -7.02 -1.35
CA PRO A 59 -30.60 -7.09 -0.85
C PRO A 59 -30.63 -7.42 0.64
N PHE A 60 -31.50 -6.75 1.40
CA PHE A 60 -31.67 -6.92 2.86
C PHE A 60 -30.51 -6.44 3.73
N SER A 61 -29.56 -5.64 3.20
CA SER A 61 -28.50 -4.98 3.96
C SER A 61 -28.49 -3.48 3.66
N ASN A 62 -27.86 -2.70 4.54
CA ASN A 62 -27.62 -1.27 4.30
C ASN A 62 -26.37 -1.02 3.42
N ILE A 63 -25.86 -2.07 2.79
CA ILE A 63 -24.63 -2.01 1.97
C ILE A 63 -25.05 -1.70 0.54
N ASP A 64 -24.96 -0.43 0.17
CA ASP A 64 -25.13 0.06 -1.20
C ASP A 64 -23.83 0.76 -1.63
N LEU A 65 -22.99 0.03 -2.34
CA LEU A 65 -21.68 0.48 -2.74
C LEU A 65 -21.56 0.55 -4.25
N THR A 66 -20.84 1.54 -4.76
CA THR A 66 -20.48 1.59 -6.19
C THR A 66 -19.45 0.50 -6.52
N VAL A 67 -19.31 0.19 -7.81
CA VAL A 67 -18.27 -0.75 -8.29
C VAL A 67 -16.88 -0.35 -7.79
N SER A 68 -16.56 0.94 -7.83
CA SER A 68 -15.28 1.44 -7.32
C SER A 68 -15.09 1.16 -5.83
N HIS A 69 -16.12 1.36 -5.01
CA HIS A 69 -16.07 1.05 -3.58
C HIS A 69 -16.01 -0.47 -3.31
N TRP A 70 -16.73 -1.29 -4.09
CA TRP A 70 -16.62 -2.75 -4.00
C TRP A 70 -15.21 -3.25 -4.27
N ILE A 71 -14.50 -2.61 -5.19
CA ILE A 71 -13.10 -2.95 -5.49
C ILE A 71 -12.18 -2.47 -4.36
N GLN A 72 -12.38 -1.24 -3.85
CA GLN A 72 -11.57 -0.69 -2.77
C GLN A 72 -11.76 -1.43 -1.44
N ASP A 73 -12.99 -1.79 -1.09
CA ASP A 73 -13.31 -2.34 0.22
C ASP A 73 -13.44 -3.87 0.20
N GLY A 74 -13.98 -4.42 -0.90
CA GLY A 74 -14.20 -5.85 -1.05
C GLY A 74 -12.99 -6.56 -1.64
N VAL A 75 -12.64 -6.24 -2.88
CA VAL A 75 -11.59 -6.97 -3.61
C VAL A 75 -10.22 -6.74 -2.99
N LEU A 76 -9.92 -5.51 -2.56
CA LEU A 76 -8.64 -5.18 -1.90
C LEU A 76 -8.47 -5.87 -0.54
N THR A 77 -9.56 -6.37 0.09
CA THR A 77 -9.47 -7.21 1.29
C THR A 77 -8.60 -8.46 1.08
N ILE A 78 -8.56 -8.99 -0.15
CA ILE A 78 -7.69 -10.13 -0.50
C ILE A 78 -6.20 -9.73 -0.38
N PHE A 79 -5.85 -8.53 -0.85
CA PHE A 79 -4.50 -7.99 -0.68
C PHE A 79 -4.16 -7.83 0.81
N PHE A 80 -5.03 -7.23 1.60
CA PHE A 80 -4.83 -7.07 3.03
C PHE A 80 -4.79 -8.40 3.80
N LEU A 81 -5.46 -9.43 3.32
CA LEU A 81 -5.32 -10.80 3.85
C LEU A 81 -3.88 -11.31 3.63
N VAL A 82 -3.31 -11.13 2.44
CA VAL A 82 -1.92 -11.52 2.15
C VAL A 82 -0.97 -10.74 3.03
N VAL A 83 -1.12 -9.41 3.14
CA VAL A 83 -0.32 -8.55 4.02
C VAL A 83 -0.39 -9.03 5.48
N GLY A 84 -1.58 -9.35 5.99
CA GLY A 84 -1.78 -9.87 7.35
C GLY A 84 -1.08 -11.23 7.56
N LEU A 85 -1.10 -12.13 6.57
CA LEU A 85 -0.41 -13.42 6.59
C LEU A 85 1.11 -13.25 6.58
N GLU A 86 1.64 -12.35 5.74
CA GLU A 86 3.07 -12.03 5.65
C GLU A 86 3.57 -11.36 6.93
N LEU A 87 2.80 -10.41 7.46
CA LEU A 87 3.09 -9.78 8.74
C LEU A 87 3.16 -10.80 9.87
N LYS A 88 2.21 -11.75 9.93
CA LYS A 88 2.22 -12.84 10.93
C LYS A 88 3.46 -13.72 10.81
N GLN A 89 3.90 -14.01 9.60
CA GLN A 89 5.13 -14.76 9.34
C GLN A 89 6.37 -13.95 9.73
N GLY A 90 6.41 -12.67 9.32
CA GLY A 90 7.49 -11.74 9.66
C GLY A 90 7.74 -11.63 11.16
N LEU A 91 6.66 -11.50 11.94
CA LEU A 91 6.72 -11.39 13.40
C LEU A 91 7.20 -12.68 14.09
N ARG A 92 6.88 -13.87 13.56
CA ARG A 92 7.17 -15.13 14.25
C ARG A 92 8.43 -15.83 13.75
N ASN A 93 8.64 -15.91 12.46
CA ASN A 93 9.70 -16.70 11.83
C ASN A 93 10.57 -15.91 10.86
N GLY A 94 10.24 -14.62 10.62
CA GLY A 94 10.85 -13.80 9.60
C GLY A 94 11.84 -12.77 10.12
N SER A 95 12.02 -11.71 9.32
CA SER A 95 12.96 -10.62 9.57
C SER A 95 12.69 -9.86 10.88
N LEU A 96 11.45 -9.84 11.36
CA LEU A 96 11.03 -9.18 12.60
C LEU A 96 11.21 -10.04 13.86
N SER A 97 11.46 -11.34 13.72
CA SER A 97 11.61 -12.26 14.87
C SER A 97 12.88 -12.02 15.68
N ASN A 98 13.93 -11.45 15.06
CA ASN A 98 15.16 -11.11 15.75
C ASN A 98 15.25 -9.60 16.00
N PRO A 99 14.99 -9.12 17.24
CA PRO A 99 14.92 -7.70 17.54
C PRO A 99 16.23 -6.95 17.27
N LYS A 100 17.38 -7.62 17.35
CA LYS A 100 18.68 -6.97 17.06
C LYS A 100 18.87 -6.61 15.60
N HIS A 101 18.34 -7.42 14.67
CA HIS A 101 18.43 -7.16 13.23
C HIS A 101 17.25 -6.33 12.70
N ALA A 102 16.09 -6.42 13.35
CA ALA A 102 14.90 -5.69 12.99
C ALA A 102 14.86 -4.25 13.51
N ALA A 103 15.62 -3.93 14.58
CA ALA A 103 15.53 -2.65 15.28
C ALA A 103 15.74 -1.45 14.35
N VAL A 104 16.80 -1.45 13.53
CA VAL A 104 17.10 -0.31 12.64
C VAL A 104 16.03 -0.15 11.57
N PRO A 105 15.63 -1.18 10.79
CA PRO A 105 14.50 -1.06 9.85
C PRO A 105 13.19 -0.60 10.50
N MET A 106 12.88 -1.07 11.72
CA MET A 106 11.68 -0.68 12.45
C MET A 106 11.69 0.81 12.81
N ILE A 107 12.82 1.32 13.34
CA ILE A 107 12.96 2.74 13.67
C ILE A 107 12.91 3.59 12.39
N CYS A 108 13.49 3.08 11.29
CA CYS A 108 13.43 3.75 9.98
C CYS A 108 12.00 3.81 9.43
N ALA A 109 11.19 2.77 9.62
CA ALA A 109 9.78 2.78 9.25
C ALA A 109 9.00 3.84 10.04
N VAL A 110 9.21 3.92 11.36
CA VAL A 110 8.60 4.96 12.20
C VAL A 110 8.99 6.36 11.73
N GLY A 111 10.27 6.60 11.42
CA GLY A 111 10.72 7.89 10.88
C GLY A 111 10.14 8.20 9.51
N GLY A 112 10.10 7.18 8.63
CA GLY A 112 9.47 7.27 7.31
C GLY A 112 7.96 7.50 7.37
N MET A 113 7.32 7.26 8.50
CA MET A 113 5.90 7.51 8.72
C MET A 113 5.60 8.85 9.41
N ILE A 114 6.48 9.34 10.27
CA ILE A 114 6.27 10.60 11.00
C ILE A 114 6.68 11.83 10.17
N VAL A 115 7.82 11.75 9.48
CA VAL A 115 8.38 12.92 8.77
C VAL A 115 7.53 13.37 7.57
N PRO A 116 6.96 12.49 6.72
CA PRO A 116 6.11 12.91 5.60
C PRO A 116 4.88 13.72 6.03
N PRO A 117 4.06 13.31 7.02
CA PRO A 117 2.95 14.13 7.52
C PRO A 117 3.40 15.49 8.03
N VAL A 118 4.51 15.54 8.76
CA VAL A 118 5.05 16.81 9.27
C VAL A 118 5.41 17.75 8.12
N LEU A 119 6.09 17.23 7.09
CA LEU A 119 6.41 18.04 5.91
C LEU A 119 5.16 18.41 5.11
N PHE A 120 4.18 17.52 4.99
CA PHE A 120 2.91 17.81 4.33
C PHE A 120 2.20 19.00 5.01
N ILE A 121 1.98 18.90 6.32
CA ILE A 121 1.35 19.96 7.10
C ILE A 121 2.18 21.26 7.08
N SER A 122 3.52 21.16 7.17
CA SER A 122 4.40 22.33 7.09
C SER A 122 4.32 23.00 5.71
N THR A 123 4.25 22.24 4.65
CA THR A 123 4.09 22.77 3.28
C THR A 123 2.78 23.54 3.15
N LEU A 124 1.68 22.97 3.64
CA LEU A 124 0.37 23.65 3.61
C LEU A 124 0.37 24.91 4.50
N SER A 125 0.98 24.88 5.69
CA SER A 125 1.01 26.01 6.62
C SER A 125 1.85 27.18 6.12
N LEU A 126 2.90 26.90 5.36
CA LEU A 126 3.78 27.90 4.73
C LEU A 126 3.26 28.38 3.36
N TRP A 127 2.20 27.77 2.85
CA TRP A 127 1.67 28.13 1.54
C TRP A 127 1.00 29.51 1.58
N PRO A 128 1.13 30.31 0.51
CA PRO A 128 0.48 31.63 0.45
C PRO A 128 -1.04 31.51 0.62
N HIS A 129 -1.60 32.39 1.44
CA HIS A 129 -3.04 32.51 1.67
C HIS A 129 -3.57 33.70 0.90
N GLY A 130 -4.74 33.55 0.25
CA GLY A 130 -5.49 34.66 -0.35
C GLY A 130 -6.15 35.55 0.71
N ALA A 131 -6.71 36.65 0.28
CA ALA A 131 -7.44 37.59 1.14
C ALA A 131 -8.71 36.98 1.77
N ASP A 132 -9.21 35.89 1.20
CA ASP A 132 -10.34 35.09 1.66
C ASP A 132 -9.97 33.99 2.65
N GLY A 133 -8.68 33.86 3.01
CA GLY A 133 -8.15 32.83 3.91
C GLY A 133 -7.99 31.45 3.26
N LEU A 134 -8.20 31.32 1.95
CA LEU A 134 -7.97 30.09 1.19
C LEU A 134 -6.52 30.00 0.76
N LEU A 135 -6.00 28.77 0.56
CA LEU A 135 -4.66 28.58 -0.01
C LEU A 135 -4.68 28.93 -1.50
N VAL A 136 -3.74 29.75 -1.92
CA VAL A 136 -3.63 30.21 -3.32
C VAL A 136 -3.39 29.02 -4.25
N GLY A 137 -4.18 28.94 -5.34
CA GLY A 137 -4.07 27.83 -6.31
C GLY A 137 -4.82 26.57 -5.94
N SER A 138 -5.59 26.57 -4.84
CA SER A 138 -6.57 25.51 -4.58
C SER A 138 -7.69 25.60 -5.60
N ALA A 139 -7.96 24.50 -6.31
CA ALA A 139 -8.96 24.46 -7.38
C ALA A 139 -10.41 24.51 -6.86
N SER A 140 -10.62 24.31 -5.60
CA SER A 140 -11.95 24.11 -5.01
C SER A 140 -12.28 25.19 -4.00
N GLY A 141 -13.09 26.17 -4.35
CA GLY A 141 -13.63 27.24 -3.51
C GLY A 141 -13.63 26.97 -2.00
N ALA A 142 -14.75 26.56 -1.42
CA ALA A 142 -14.88 26.35 0.04
C ALA A 142 -13.98 25.24 0.63
N THR A 143 -13.45 24.34 -0.17
CA THR A 143 -12.58 23.23 0.26
C THR A 143 -11.09 23.59 0.30
N GLY A 144 -10.70 24.77 -0.20
CA GLY A 144 -9.32 25.25 -0.20
C GLY A 144 -8.76 25.74 1.14
N THR A 145 -9.45 25.48 2.24
CA THR A 145 -8.99 25.85 3.58
C THR A 145 -7.89 24.93 4.09
N PHE A 146 -6.98 25.46 4.90
CA PHE A 146 -5.93 24.67 5.53
C PHE A 146 -6.47 23.45 6.27
N SER A 147 -7.56 23.61 7.03
CA SER A 147 -8.17 22.52 7.80
C SER A 147 -8.71 21.38 6.92
N ALA A 148 -9.31 21.70 5.77
CA ALA A 148 -9.80 20.70 4.83
C ALA A 148 -8.63 19.94 4.17
N LEU A 149 -7.63 20.65 3.67
CA LEU A 149 -6.47 20.05 3.03
C LEU A 149 -5.61 19.24 4.01
N ALA A 150 -5.50 19.68 5.27
CA ALA A 150 -4.74 19.01 6.31
C ALA A 150 -5.27 17.62 6.68
N GLN A 151 -6.54 17.28 6.38
CA GLN A 151 -7.09 15.94 6.59
C GLN A 151 -6.32 14.87 5.83
N GLY A 152 -5.67 15.22 4.72
CA GLY A 152 -4.84 14.33 3.92
C GLY A 152 -3.47 13.99 4.51
N TRP A 153 -3.19 14.33 5.77
CA TRP A 153 -1.88 14.13 6.41
C TRP A 153 -1.37 12.67 6.33
N ALA A 154 -2.27 11.70 6.31
CA ALA A 154 -1.92 10.28 6.26
C ALA A 154 -1.52 9.80 4.85
N ILE A 155 -1.92 10.50 3.77
CA ILE A 155 -1.67 10.10 2.38
C ILE A 155 -0.18 9.79 2.13
N PRO A 156 0.78 10.63 2.53
CA PRO A 156 2.19 10.40 2.26
C PRO A 156 2.87 9.44 3.25
N THR A 157 2.14 8.80 4.15
CA THR A 157 2.76 7.86 5.11
C THR A 157 3.06 6.51 4.50
N ALA A 158 2.30 6.06 3.51
CA ALA A 158 2.39 4.71 2.98
C ALA A 158 3.46 4.54 1.89
N THR A 159 3.95 3.29 1.74
CA THR A 159 4.87 2.86 0.68
C THR A 159 4.23 1.71 -0.09
N ASP A 160 4.30 1.76 -1.42
CA ASP A 160 3.95 0.60 -2.26
C ASP A 160 5.15 -0.35 -2.35
N ILE A 161 5.08 -1.44 -1.57
CA ILE A 161 6.16 -2.45 -1.51
C ILE A 161 6.36 -3.11 -2.86
N ALA A 162 5.28 -3.52 -3.53
CA ALA A 162 5.36 -4.26 -4.77
C ALA A 162 6.07 -3.44 -5.85
N PHE A 163 5.74 -2.16 -5.93
CA PHE A 163 6.34 -1.24 -6.89
C PHE A 163 7.80 -0.90 -6.53
N SER A 164 8.08 -0.61 -5.26
CA SER A 164 9.44 -0.30 -4.78
C SER A 164 10.38 -1.49 -4.95
N LEU A 165 9.92 -2.72 -4.67
CA LEU A 165 10.70 -3.94 -4.92
C LEU A 165 10.87 -4.22 -6.40
N ALA A 166 9.88 -3.91 -7.26
CA ALA A 166 10.02 -4.04 -8.70
C ALA A 166 11.12 -3.12 -9.25
N VAL A 167 11.15 -1.85 -8.83
CA VAL A 167 12.20 -0.89 -9.20
C VAL A 167 13.58 -1.38 -8.72
N LEU A 168 13.67 -1.81 -7.46
CA LEU A 168 14.91 -2.36 -6.91
C LEU A 168 15.37 -3.59 -7.70
N ALA A 169 14.44 -4.50 -8.03
CA ALA A 169 14.75 -5.74 -8.74
C ALA A 169 15.19 -5.53 -10.20
N ILE A 170 14.78 -4.43 -10.84
CA ILE A 170 15.18 -4.09 -12.21
C ILE A 170 16.55 -3.40 -12.22
N PHE A 171 16.74 -2.41 -11.36
CA PHE A 171 17.88 -1.50 -11.43
C PHE A 171 19.02 -1.82 -10.45
N ALA A 172 18.78 -2.70 -9.47
CA ALA A 172 19.70 -2.99 -8.36
C ALA A 172 20.23 -4.43 -8.36
N LYS A 173 20.42 -5.05 -9.53
CA LYS A 173 20.86 -6.46 -9.63
C LYS A 173 22.20 -6.75 -8.96
N ALA A 174 23.13 -5.79 -8.97
CA ALA A 174 24.47 -5.89 -8.40
C ALA A 174 24.55 -5.46 -6.93
N LEU A 175 23.43 -5.08 -6.30
CA LEU A 175 23.43 -4.64 -4.91
C LEU A 175 23.41 -5.82 -3.93
N PRO A 176 24.01 -5.64 -2.72
CA PRO A 176 23.97 -6.64 -1.67
C PRO A 176 22.53 -7.05 -1.31
N ARG A 177 22.31 -8.35 -1.09
CA ARG A 177 21.01 -8.90 -0.65
C ARG A 177 20.48 -8.22 0.62
N ALA A 178 21.38 -7.70 1.44
CA ALA A 178 21.05 -6.98 2.67
C ALA A 178 20.15 -5.76 2.42
N ILE A 179 20.33 -5.01 1.32
CA ILE A 179 19.50 -3.84 0.97
C ILE A 179 18.06 -4.29 0.70
N ARG A 180 17.88 -5.39 -0.05
CA ARG A 180 16.57 -5.96 -0.32
C ARG A 180 15.89 -6.44 0.95
N THR A 181 16.63 -7.18 1.81
CA THR A 181 16.09 -7.65 3.10
C THR A 181 15.72 -6.47 4.01
N PHE A 182 16.54 -5.41 4.02
CA PHE A 182 16.26 -4.18 4.76
C PHE A 182 14.97 -3.52 4.27
N LEU A 183 14.81 -3.36 2.95
CA LEU A 183 13.59 -2.80 2.36
C LEU A 183 12.35 -3.64 2.71
N MET A 184 12.42 -4.97 2.56
CA MET A 184 11.30 -5.85 2.91
C MET A 184 10.91 -5.74 4.39
N THR A 185 11.90 -5.69 5.29
CA THR A 185 11.64 -5.53 6.73
C THR A 185 11.03 -4.17 7.06
N LEU A 186 11.60 -3.09 6.49
CA LEU A 186 11.08 -1.73 6.65
C LEU A 186 9.65 -1.64 6.15
N ALA A 187 9.40 -2.13 4.94
CA ALA A 187 8.10 -2.07 4.31
C ALA A 187 7.02 -2.89 5.03
N THR A 188 7.37 -4.08 5.57
CA THR A 188 6.46 -4.86 6.41
C THR A 188 6.02 -4.11 7.67
N VAL A 189 6.94 -3.34 8.28
CA VAL A 189 6.62 -2.50 9.44
C VAL A 189 5.82 -1.26 9.02
N ASP A 190 6.15 -0.65 7.89
CA ASP A 190 5.43 0.49 7.31
C ASP A 190 3.97 0.13 7.03
N ASP A 191 3.71 -1.05 6.44
CA ASP A 191 2.36 -1.56 6.23
C ASP A 191 1.61 -1.80 7.54
N LEU A 192 2.27 -2.38 8.55
CA LEU A 192 1.67 -2.57 9.88
C LEU A 192 1.24 -1.22 10.47
N LEU A 193 2.11 -0.23 10.40
CA LEU A 193 1.83 1.10 10.93
C LEU A 193 0.73 1.81 10.12
N ALA A 194 0.71 1.65 8.78
CA ALA A 194 -0.37 2.17 7.94
C ALA A 194 -1.73 1.54 8.30
N ILE A 195 -1.77 0.23 8.55
CA ILE A 195 -2.96 -0.47 9.03
C ILE A 195 -3.43 0.08 10.38
N ILE A 196 -2.50 0.36 11.31
CA ILE A 196 -2.83 0.97 12.60
C ILE A 196 -3.40 2.38 12.41
N ILE A 197 -2.82 3.19 11.51
CA ILE A 197 -3.35 4.52 11.19
C ILE A 197 -4.78 4.41 10.64
N ILE A 198 -5.03 3.51 9.69
CA ILE A 198 -6.38 3.29 9.14
C ILE A 198 -7.36 2.88 10.26
N ALA A 199 -6.96 1.96 11.11
CA ALA A 199 -7.81 1.46 12.19
C ALA A 199 -8.15 2.52 13.25
N VAL A 200 -7.19 3.40 13.59
CA VAL A 200 -7.34 4.36 14.69
C VAL A 200 -7.94 5.69 14.22
N PHE A 201 -7.51 6.20 13.06
CA PHE A 201 -7.86 7.55 12.62
C PHE A 201 -9.00 7.59 11.59
N PHE A 202 -9.21 6.50 10.85
CA PHE A 202 -10.22 6.44 9.78
C PHE A 202 -11.39 5.51 10.11
N SER A 203 -11.52 5.06 11.37
CA SER A 203 -12.65 4.27 11.84
C SER A 203 -13.56 5.15 12.72
N HIS A 204 -14.86 5.12 12.42
CA HIS A 204 -15.88 5.83 13.18
C HIS A 204 -16.83 4.80 13.79
N ALA A 205 -16.54 4.37 15.01
CA ALA A 205 -17.31 3.33 15.69
C ALA A 205 -18.78 3.76 15.86
N ASN A 206 -19.71 3.04 15.22
CA ASN A 206 -21.12 3.35 15.25
C ASN A 206 -21.82 2.71 16.45
N ALA A 207 -21.56 1.40 16.72
CA ALA A 207 -22.23 0.68 17.79
C ALA A 207 -21.33 -0.44 18.36
N TRP A 208 -21.28 -0.54 19.68
CA TRP A 208 -20.39 -1.47 20.39
C TRP A 208 -20.72 -2.94 20.15
N TYR A 209 -21.98 -3.31 19.87
CA TYR A 209 -22.38 -4.70 19.66
C TYR A 209 -21.75 -5.34 18.41
N TRP A 210 -21.40 -4.55 17.40
CA TRP A 210 -20.68 -5.05 16.24
C TRP A 210 -19.28 -5.57 16.60
N PHE A 211 -18.61 -4.95 17.57
CA PHE A 211 -17.30 -5.42 18.06
C PHE A 211 -17.42 -6.80 18.73
N VAL A 212 -18.53 -7.09 19.40
CA VAL A 212 -18.78 -8.43 19.94
C VAL A 212 -18.91 -9.44 18.82
N GLY A 213 -19.63 -9.12 17.76
CA GLY A 213 -19.76 -9.97 16.57
C GLY A 213 -18.40 -10.21 15.90
N ILE A 214 -17.59 -9.16 15.71
CA ILE A 214 -16.23 -9.27 15.16
C ILE A 214 -15.37 -10.18 16.06
N ALA A 215 -15.44 -10.04 17.38
CA ALA A 215 -14.69 -10.87 18.31
C ALA A 215 -15.12 -12.35 18.23
N VAL A 216 -16.41 -12.63 18.13
CA VAL A 216 -16.92 -13.99 17.92
C VAL A 216 -16.41 -14.58 16.60
N CYS A 217 -16.48 -13.83 15.51
CA CYS A 217 -15.94 -14.26 14.21
C CYS A 217 -14.43 -14.50 14.28
N ALA A 218 -13.69 -13.66 14.99
CA ALA A 218 -12.25 -13.83 15.20
C ALA A 218 -11.92 -15.12 15.97
N VAL A 219 -12.67 -15.44 17.01
CA VAL A 219 -12.52 -16.69 17.78
C VAL A 219 -12.86 -17.89 16.90
N LEU A 220 -13.97 -17.83 16.15
CA LEU A 220 -14.38 -18.90 15.24
C LEU A 220 -13.33 -19.11 14.13
N TRP A 221 -12.80 -18.02 13.53
CA TRP A 221 -11.69 -18.09 12.57
C TRP A 221 -10.50 -18.79 13.16
N HIS A 222 -10.04 -18.32 14.34
CA HIS A 222 -8.89 -18.86 15.03
C HIS A 222 -9.03 -20.36 15.34
N TRP A 223 -10.25 -20.80 15.70
CA TRP A 223 -10.54 -22.20 15.99
C TRP A 223 -10.59 -23.03 14.70
N LEU A 224 -11.37 -22.61 13.69
CA LEU A 224 -11.54 -23.34 12.44
C LEU A 224 -10.25 -23.47 11.65
N ILE A 225 -9.46 -22.41 11.60
CA ILE A 225 -8.18 -22.41 10.86
C ILE A 225 -7.15 -23.37 11.47
N ARG A 226 -7.35 -23.85 12.68
CA ARG A 226 -6.49 -24.82 13.37
C ARG A 226 -6.96 -26.27 13.26
N LEU A 227 -8.11 -26.54 12.69
CA LEU A 227 -8.60 -27.90 12.49
C LEU A 227 -7.70 -28.68 11.55
N LYS A 228 -7.56 -30.01 11.72
CA LYS A 228 -6.78 -30.88 10.86
C LYS A 228 -7.21 -30.81 9.38
N ARG A 229 -8.53 -30.72 9.15
CA ARG A 229 -9.11 -30.42 7.82
C ARG A 229 -9.84 -29.10 7.94
N VAL A 230 -9.29 -28.07 7.31
CA VAL A 230 -9.88 -26.73 7.33
C VAL A 230 -11.07 -26.69 6.39
N PRO A 231 -12.29 -26.41 6.92
CA PRO A 231 -13.47 -26.33 6.10
C PRO A 231 -13.48 -24.98 5.35
N TRP A 232 -13.23 -25.02 4.04
CA TRP A 232 -13.07 -23.81 3.24
C TRP A 232 -14.31 -22.92 3.19
N LEU A 233 -15.51 -23.53 3.13
CA LEU A 233 -16.78 -22.79 3.04
C LEU A 233 -17.09 -22.03 4.34
N PRO A 234 -17.11 -22.67 5.54
CA PRO A 234 -17.28 -21.94 6.80
C PRO A 234 -16.27 -20.82 7.01
N ILE A 235 -15.00 -21.05 6.67
CA ILE A 235 -13.96 -20.00 6.80
C ILE A 235 -14.24 -18.83 5.86
N ALA A 236 -14.61 -19.08 4.60
CA ALA A 236 -14.99 -18.02 3.67
C ALA A 236 -16.20 -17.23 4.17
N LEU A 237 -17.23 -17.92 4.68
CA LEU A 237 -18.43 -17.28 5.24
C LEU A 237 -18.08 -16.41 6.46
N ILE A 238 -17.24 -16.89 7.38
CA ILE A 238 -16.80 -16.10 8.54
C ILE A 238 -15.97 -14.89 8.09
N GLY A 239 -15.11 -15.04 7.08
CA GLY A 239 -14.38 -13.92 6.49
C GLY A 239 -15.30 -12.83 5.95
N VAL A 240 -16.30 -13.22 5.15
CA VAL A 240 -17.30 -12.29 4.61
C VAL A 240 -18.13 -11.67 5.74
N LEU A 241 -18.55 -12.46 6.73
CA LEU A 241 -19.31 -11.96 7.87
C LEU A 241 -18.50 -10.97 8.70
N THR A 242 -17.21 -11.23 8.92
CA THR A 242 -16.30 -10.29 9.59
C THR A 242 -16.19 -8.98 8.81
N TRP A 243 -16.08 -9.06 7.48
CA TRP A 243 -16.05 -7.91 6.61
C TRP A 243 -17.33 -7.07 6.72
N VAL A 244 -18.50 -7.69 6.63
CA VAL A 244 -19.81 -7.03 6.80
C VAL A 244 -19.91 -6.40 8.19
N MET A 245 -19.55 -7.11 9.24
CA MET A 245 -19.61 -6.58 10.61
C MET A 245 -18.64 -5.39 10.81
N MET A 246 -17.46 -5.41 10.20
CA MET A 246 -16.55 -4.26 10.24
C MET A 246 -17.14 -3.05 9.49
N PHE A 247 -17.75 -3.28 8.32
CA PHE A 247 -18.42 -2.23 7.56
C PHE A 247 -19.52 -1.57 8.40
N GLU A 248 -20.43 -2.36 9.00
CA GLU A 248 -21.52 -1.88 9.86
C GLU A 248 -21.02 -1.24 11.16
N ALA A 249 -19.89 -1.70 11.68
CA ALA A 249 -19.24 -1.10 12.85
C ALA A 249 -18.64 0.28 12.58
N GLY A 250 -18.56 0.71 11.31
CA GLY A 250 -17.84 1.93 10.92
C GLY A 250 -16.31 1.79 10.97
N ILE A 251 -15.82 0.53 10.91
CA ILE A 251 -14.41 0.21 10.77
C ILE A 251 -14.14 -0.09 9.30
N HIS A 252 -12.97 0.32 8.81
CA HIS A 252 -12.63 0.05 7.42
C HIS A 252 -12.65 -1.46 7.12
N PRO A 253 -13.50 -1.94 6.19
CA PRO A 253 -13.80 -3.37 6.05
C PRO A 253 -12.61 -4.20 5.55
N THR A 254 -11.64 -3.59 4.86
CA THR A 254 -10.40 -4.27 4.44
C THR A 254 -9.58 -4.81 5.62
N LEU A 255 -9.74 -4.24 6.82
CA LEU A 255 -9.08 -4.73 8.05
C LEU A 255 -9.54 -6.15 8.43
N ALA A 256 -10.69 -6.63 7.93
CA ALA A 256 -11.10 -8.02 8.09
C ALA A 256 -10.08 -8.99 7.48
N GLY A 257 -9.50 -8.64 6.32
CA GLY A 257 -8.42 -9.41 5.71
C GLY A 257 -7.18 -9.47 6.61
N VAL A 258 -6.75 -8.32 7.13
CA VAL A 258 -5.61 -8.26 8.06
C VAL A 258 -5.84 -9.09 9.30
N LEU A 259 -7.01 -8.95 9.93
CA LEU A 259 -7.38 -9.69 11.14
C LEU A 259 -7.34 -11.20 10.87
N ALA A 260 -7.94 -11.66 9.78
CA ALA A 260 -7.92 -13.06 9.35
C ALA A 260 -6.48 -13.58 9.14
N GLY A 261 -5.63 -12.78 8.48
CA GLY A 261 -4.21 -13.09 8.29
C GLY A 261 -3.45 -13.22 9.61
N LEU A 262 -3.59 -12.25 10.51
CA LEU A 262 -2.93 -12.23 11.82
C LEU A 262 -3.38 -13.37 12.74
N LEU A 263 -4.63 -13.83 12.63
CA LEU A 263 -5.16 -14.95 13.40
C LEU A 263 -4.73 -16.31 12.85
N THR A 264 -4.21 -16.37 11.62
CA THR A 264 -3.75 -17.60 10.98
C THR A 264 -2.41 -18.06 11.57
N PRO A 265 -2.23 -19.35 11.92
CA PRO A 265 -1.02 -19.85 12.57
C PRO A 265 0.21 -19.73 11.66
N ALA A 266 1.30 -19.12 12.16
CA ALA A 266 2.61 -19.07 11.50
C ALA A 266 3.57 -20.16 11.99
N GLY A 267 3.15 -21.03 12.91
CA GLY A 267 3.88 -22.24 13.30
C GLY A 267 3.31 -23.48 12.63
N ALA A 268 4.10 -24.56 12.59
CA ALA A 268 3.63 -25.87 12.14
C ALA A 268 2.46 -26.35 13.02
N VAL A 269 1.37 -26.75 12.38
CA VAL A 269 0.19 -27.31 13.04
C VAL A 269 0.01 -28.73 12.51
N HIS A 270 -0.24 -29.68 13.40
CA HIS A 270 -0.46 -31.09 13.04
C HIS A 270 0.67 -31.77 12.23
N GLY A 271 1.93 -31.34 12.38
CA GLY A 271 3.07 -31.91 11.65
C GLY A 271 3.19 -31.48 10.19
N GLU A 272 2.52 -30.40 9.78
CA GLU A 272 2.68 -29.82 8.45
C GLU A 272 4.11 -29.30 8.26
N GLU A 273 4.72 -29.52 7.08
CA GLU A 273 6.08 -29.04 6.77
C GLU A 273 6.19 -27.52 6.74
N ARG A 274 5.12 -26.86 6.32
CA ARG A 274 5.03 -25.40 6.22
C ARG A 274 3.94 -24.87 7.12
N SER A 275 4.09 -23.65 7.59
CA SER A 275 3.06 -22.98 8.36
C SER A 275 1.81 -22.72 7.51
N ARG A 276 0.64 -22.70 8.14
CA ARG A 276 -0.61 -22.37 7.43
C ARG A 276 -0.59 -20.97 6.87
N ALA A 277 -0.02 -20.00 7.61
CA ALA A 277 0.14 -18.65 7.12
C ALA A 277 0.96 -18.61 5.81
N GLU A 278 2.05 -19.38 5.71
CA GLU A 278 2.85 -19.48 4.49
C GLU A 278 2.07 -20.11 3.33
N ASN A 279 1.37 -21.22 3.60
CA ASN A 279 0.59 -21.92 2.59
C ASN A 279 -0.55 -21.06 2.04
N TYR A 280 -1.28 -20.35 2.93
CA TYR A 280 -2.36 -19.48 2.52
C TYR A 280 -1.84 -18.20 1.83
N ALA A 281 -0.73 -17.61 2.27
CA ALA A 281 -0.11 -16.48 1.60
C ALA A 281 0.26 -16.85 0.15
N LYS A 282 0.96 -17.96 -0.06
CA LYS A 282 1.29 -18.44 -1.42
C LYS A 282 0.06 -18.72 -2.28
N ARG A 283 -1.02 -19.25 -1.67
CA ARG A 283 -2.25 -19.56 -2.39
C ARG A 283 -3.05 -18.31 -2.75
N MET A 284 -3.05 -17.27 -1.89
CA MET A 284 -3.79 -16.03 -2.10
C MET A 284 -3.01 -15.00 -2.92
N LEU A 285 -1.68 -15.08 -2.93
CA LEU A 285 -0.82 -14.15 -3.66
C LEU A 285 -1.21 -13.97 -5.14
N PRO A 286 -1.51 -15.02 -5.94
CA PRO A 286 -1.95 -14.84 -7.32
C PRO A 286 -3.24 -14.03 -7.45
N TYR A 287 -4.19 -14.21 -6.55
CA TYR A 287 -5.45 -13.45 -6.57
C TYR A 287 -5.23 -11.98 -6.17
N SER A 288 -4.35 -11.74 -5.21
CA SER A 288 -3.93 -10.39 -4.85
C SER A 288 -3.23 -9.69 -6.01
N SER A 289 -2.22 -10.34 -6.60
CA SER A 289 -1.34 -9.75 -7.61
C SER A 289 -1.96 -9.63 -9.00
N LEU A 290 -2.83 -10.56 -9.41
CA LEU A 290 -3.42 -10.56 -10.75
C LEU A 290 -4.83 -9.98 -10.81
N ILE A 291 -5.54 -9.89 -9.68
CA ILE A 291 -6.92 -9.42 -9.63
C ILE A 291 -7.04 -8.19 -8.74
N ALA A 292 -6.70 -8.29 -7.44
CA ALA A 292 -7.01 -7.23 -6.50
C ALA A 292 -6.24 -5.94 -6.79
N LEU A 293 -4.91 -6.00 -6.88
CA LEU A 293 -4.09 -4.81 -7.16
C LEU A 293 -4.33 -4.21 -8.54
N PRO A 294 -4.40 -4.99 -9.65
CA PRO A 294 -4.70 -4.43 -10.96
C PRO A 294 -6.11 -3.82 -11.06
N ALA A 295 -7.14 -4.47 -10.48
CA ALA A 295 -8.49 -3.92 -10.45
C ALA A 295 -8.53 -2.63 -9.61
N PHE A 296 -7.89 -2.62 -8.45
CA PHE A 296 -7.78 -1.42 -7.63
C PHE A 296 -7.11 -0.29 -8.41
N ALA A 297 -5.95 -0.55 -9.04
CA ALA A 297 -5.27 0.44 -9.85
C ALA A 297 -6.17 0.97 -10.98
N LEU A 298 -6.90 0.10 -11.66
CA LEU A 298 -7.77 0.49 -12.77
C LEU A 298 -8.88 1.47 -12.34
N PHE A 299 -9.46 1.27 -11.16
CA PHE A 299 -10.58 2.09 -10.69
C PHE A 299 -10.17 3.29 -9.83
N THR A 300 -8.95 3.32 -9.29
CA THR A 300 -8.49 4.45 -8.46
C THR A 300 -7.61 5.44 -9.20
N THR A 301 -6.93 5.03 -10.30
CA THR A 301 -6.05 5.91 -11.07
C THR A 301 -6.70 6.56 -12.27
N GLY A 302 -7.96 6.24 -12.56
CA GLY A 302 -8.75 6.89 -13.60
C GLY A 302 -9.10 8.33 -13.25
N VAL A 303 -8.11 9.22 -13.29
CA VAL A 303 -8.25 10.65 -12.97
C VAL A 303 -8.34 11.45 -14.27
N GLU A 304 -9.34 12.33 -14.37
CA GLU A 304 -9.51 13.24 -15.51
C GLU A 304 -8.50 14.39 -15.41
N LEU A 305 -7.42 14.32 -16.22
CA LEU A 305 -6.41 15.36 -16.30
C LEU A 305 -6.84 16.53 -17.20
N GLY A 306 -7.78 16.29 -18.12
CA GLY A 306 -8.20 17.26 -19.13
C GLY A 306 -9.00 18.45 -18.59
N SER A 307 -9.69 18.29 -17.45
CA SER A 307 -10.36 19.37 -16.72
C SER A 307 -9.40 20.10 -15.76
N ALA A 308 -8.28 19.45 -15.42
CA ALA A 308 -7.22 19.97 -14.59
C ALA A 308 -6.26 20.77 -15.44
N GLY A 309 -6.42 22.10 -15.51
CA GLY A 309 -5.39 22.97 -16.10
C GLY A 309 -4.04 22.79 -15.39
N PHE A 310 -2.93 23.20 -16.05
CA PHE A 310 -1.58 23.17 -15.45
C PHE A 310 -1.50 23.77 -14.03
N GLY A 311 -2.44 24.66 -13.66
CA GLY A 311 -2.55 25.23 -12.32
C GLY A 311 -2.83 24.20 -11.22
N GLN A 312 -3.55 23.11 -11.51
CA GLN A 312 -3.82 22.07 -10.51
C GLN A 312 -2.59 21.23 -10.18
N LEU A 313 -1.64 21.08 -11.10
CA LEU A 313 -0.36 20.39 -10.84
C LEU A 313 0.51 21.14 -9.81
N LEU A 314 0.28 22.44 -9.66
CA LEU A 314 0.95 23.31 -8.70
C LEU A 314 0.04 23.70 -7.54
N SER A 315 -1.05 22.96 -7.32
CA SER A 315 -1.93 23.20 -6.17
C SER A 315 -1.20 22.87 -4.85
N PRO A 316 -1.56 23.52 -3.73
CA PRO A 316 -0.96 23.27 -2.43
C PRO A 316 -1.05 21.79 -2.02
N LEU A 317 -2.17 21.12 -2.34
CA LEU A 317 -2.39 19.72 -2.02
C LEU A 317 -1.45 18.81 -2.83
N VAL A 318 -1.35 19.00 -4.14
CA VAL A 318 -0.44 18.23 -5.00
C VAL A 318 1.02 18.42 -4.58
N CYS A 319 1.45 19.68 -4.41
CA CYS A 319 2.81 20.00 -3.97
C CYS A 319 3.12 19.42 -2.59
N GLY A 320 2.17 19.52 -1.64
CA GLY A 320 2.30 18.96 -0.31
C GLY A 320 2.53 17.44 -0.33
N VAL A 321 1.73 16.71 -1.12
CA VAL A 321 1.87 15.24 -1.28
C VAL A 321 3.20 14.89 -1.96
N VAL A 322 3.58 15.60 -3.02
CA VAL A 322 4.84 15.35 -3.76
C VAL A 322 6.05 15.59 -2.87
N ILE A 323 6.11 16.72 -2.16
CA ILE A 323 7.21 17.03 -1.25
C ILE A 323 7.28 16.01 -0.11
N ALA A 324 6.15 15.65 0.48
CA ALA A 324 6.10 14.70 1.58
C ALA A 324 6.57 13.30 1.16
N LEU A 325 6.17 12.80 0.00
CA LEU A 325 6.58 11.48 -0.50
C LEU A 325 8.02 11.50 -1.04
N CYS A 326 8.38 12.45 -1.90
CA CYS A 326 9.67 12.44 -2.57
C CYS A 326 10.83 12.93 -1.68
N VAL A 327 10.55 13.80 -0.70
CA VAL A 327 11.54 14.36 0.21
C VAL A 327 11.33 13.87 1.63
N GLY A 328 10.11 13.93 2.15
CA GLY A 328 9.79 13.59 3.54
C GLY A 328 10.07 12.13 3.86
N LYS A 329 9.63 11.21 3.01
CA LYS A 329 9.82 9.77 3.22
C LYS A 329 11.31 9.38 3.25
N PRO A 330 12.13 9.75 2.24
CA PRO A 330 13.58 9.51 2.30
C PRO A 330 14.27 10.17 3.48
N LEU A 331 13.93 11.42 3.79
CA LEU A 331 14.50 12.12 4.95
C LEU A 331 14.19 11.39 6.25
N GLY A 332 12.94 11.00 6.47
CA GLY A 332 12.52 10.27 7.66
C GLY A 332 13.30 8.98 7.85
N ILE A 333 13.42 8.17 6.78
CA ILE A 333 14.16 6.90 6.80
C ILE A 333 15.66 7.14 7.06
N ILE A 334 16.29 8.10 6.38
CA ILE A 334 17.74 8.32 6.49
C ILE A 334 18.12 9.00 7.81
N CYS A 335 17.34 9.99 8.27
CA CYS A 335 17.59 10.64 9.55
C CYS A 335 17.48 9.64 10.72
N THR A 336 16.47 8.77 10.70
CA THR A 336 16.31 7.76 11.74
C THR A 336 17.33 6.62 11.61
N ALA A 337 17.77 6.24 10.41
CA ALA A 337 18.91 5.33 10.21
C ALA A 337 20.19 5.92 10.78
N TRP A 338 20.47 7.20 10.52
CA TRP A 338 21.62 7.90 11.06
C TRP A 338 21.55 8.01 12.59
N LEU A 339 20.39 8.40 13.14
CA LEU A 339 20.16 8.50 14.58
C LEU A 339 20.36 7.14 15.26
N SER A 340 19.78 6.08 14.69
CA SER A 340 19.89 4.70 15.20
C SER A 340 21.34 4.22 15.26
N THR A 341 22.14 4.53 14.23
CA THR A 341 23.54 4.08 14.17
C THR A 341 24.48 4.94 15.04
N ARG A 342 24.25 6.26 15.09
CA ARG A 342 25.14 7.18 15.81
C ARG A 342 24.79 7.32 17.29
N VAL A 343 23.51 7.43 17.64
CA VAL A 343 23.06 7.68 19.03
C VAL A 343 22.76 6.37 19.74
N LEU A 344 21.96 5.48 19.12
CA LEU A 344 21.59 4.21 19.73
C LEU A 344 22.66 3.13 19.53
N LYS A 345 23.73 3.41 18.77
CA LYS A 345 24.85 2.49 18.49
C LYS A 345 24.39 1.13 17.93
N LEU A 346 23.26 1.12 17.23
CA LEU A 346 22.77 -0.07 16.55
C LEU A 346 23.55 -0.30 15.25
N SER A 347 23.83 -1.56 14.92
CA SER A 347 24.55 -1.92 13.71
C SER A 347 23.58 -2.15 12.54
N LEU A 348 23.93 -1.60 11.37
CA LEU A 348 23.27 -1.96 10.12
C LEU A 348 23.67 -3.40 9.71
N PRO A 349 22.75 -4.15 9.05
CA PRO A 349 23.08 -5.49 8.56
C PRO A 349 24.25 -5.46 7.55
N GLN A 350 25.13 -6.51 7.60
CA GLN A 350 26.15 -6.81 6.59
C GLN A 350 26.97 -5.59 6.11
N HIS A 351 27.52 -4.81 7.04
CA HIS A 351 28.43 -3.68 6.74
C HIS A 351 27.85 -2.56 5.85
N LEU A 352 26.50 -2.45 5.72
CA LEU A 352 25.86 -1.35 5.01
C LEU A 352 26.17 -0.01 5.69
N ARG A 353 26.38 1.03 4.88
CA ARG A 353 26.46 2.41 5.36
C ARG A 353 25.11 3.09 5.20
N VAL A 354 24.81 4.09 6.04
CA VAL A 354 23.56 4.87 5.91
C VAL A 354 23.40 5.47 4.50
N VAL A 355 24.50 5.87 3.87
CA VAL A 355 24.50 6.41 2.50
C VAL A 355 24.05 5.38 1.46
N ASP A 356 24.29 4.09 1.71
CA ASP A 356 23.88 3.01 0.79
C ASP A 356 22.36 2.80 0.80
N LEU A 357 21.67 3.28 1.85
CA LEU A 357 20.21 3.21 1.97
C LEU A 357 19.49 4.34 1.22
N ILE A 358 20.18 5.42 0.80
CA ILE A 358 19.54 6.59 0.18
C ILE A 358 18.71 6.23 -1.05
N PRO A 359 19.23 5.49 -2.06
CA PRO A 359 18.45 5.17 -3.26
C PRO A 359 17.22 4.30 -2.95
N MET A 360 17.35 3.39 -1.98
CA MET A 360 16.26 2.57 -1.49
C MET A 360 15.23 3.43 -0.75
N ALA A 361 15.66 4.38 0.09
CA ALA A 361 14.77 5.28 0.81
C ALA A 361 13.96 6.17 -0.15
N VAL A 362 14.57 6.61 -1.27
CA VAL A 362 13.84 7.32 -2.34
C VAL A 362 12.81 6.41 -2.99
N ALA A 363 13.12 5.12 -3.21
CA ALA A 363 12.13 4.17 -3.72
C ALA A 363 10.94 3.99 -2.77
N CYS A 364 11.12 4.12 -1.45
CA CYS A 364 10.03 4.12 -0.49
C CYS A 364 9.08 5.34 -0.62
N GLY A 365 9.47 6.39 -1.34
CA GLY A 365 8.60 7.49 -1.74
C GLY A 365 7.53 7.13 -2.78
N ILE A 366 7.56 5.91 -3.34
CA ILE A 366 6.51 5.38 -4.20
C ILE A 366 5.34 4.95 -3.29
N GLY A 367 4.33 5.81 -3.18
CA GLY A 367 3.18 5.54 -2.30
C GLY A 367 2.04 4.79 -2.97
N PHE A 368 1.94 4.92 -4.26
CA PHE A 368 0.93 4.46 -5.22
C PHE A 368 -0.33 3.80 -4.61
N THR A 369 -0.43 2.47 -4.51
CA THR A 369 -1.68 1.77 -4.13
C THR A 369 -2.22 2.16 -2.75
N VAL A 370 -1.40 2.10 -1.71
CA VAL A 370 -1.86 2.38 -0.35
C VAL A 370 -2.10 3.88 -0.13
N SER A 371 -1.27 4.76 -0.73
CA SER A 371 -1.54 6.20 -0.71
C SER A 371 -2.82 6.56 -1.46
N MET A 372 -3.17 5.87 -2.57
CA MET A 372 -4.45 6.04 -3.27
C MET A 372 -5.65 5.63 -2.40
N LEU A 373 -5.51 4.55 -1.63
CA LEU A 373 -6.53 4.18 -0.65
C LEU A 373 -6.70 5.28 0.41
N LEU A 374 -5.58 5.78 0.95
CA LEU A 374 -5.60 6.84 1.95
C LEU A 374 -6.21 8.15 1.43
N THR A 375 -6.12 8.46 0.12
CA THR A 375 -6.82 9.63 -0.45
C THR A 375 -8.33 9.49 -0.31
N SER A 376 -8.86 8.32 -0.65
CA SER A 376 -10.30 8.04 -0.55
C SER A 376 -10.81 7.97 0.90
N LEU A 377 -9.93 7.67 1.86
CA LEU A 377 -10.24 7.68 3.30
C LEU A 377 -10.15 9.07 3.91
N SER A 378 -9.21 9.90 3.43
CA SER A 378 -8.94 11.22 4.00
C SER A 378 -9.96 12.27 3.56
N TYR A 379 -10.53 12.13 2.37
CA TYR A 379 -11.42 13.12 1.77
C TYR A 379 -12.74 12.50 1.33
N GLN A 380 -13.82 13.27 1.53
CA GLN A 380 -15.16 12.94 1.01
C GLN A 380 -15.47 13.73 -0.27
N ASP A 381 -14.82 14.88 -0.47
CA ASP A 381 -15.02 15.75 -1.61
C ASP A 381 -14.27 15.23 -2.85
N ALA A 382 -15.01 14.98 -3.95
CA ALA A 382 -14.46 14.45 -5.18
C ALA A 382 -13.30 15.29 -5.77
N PRO A 383 -13.31 16.64 -5.75
CA PRO A 383 -12.18 17.45 -6.17
C PRO A 383 -10.91 17.20 -5.35
N LEU A 384 -10.99 17.11 -4.02
CA LEU A 384 -9.84 16.85 -3.15
C LEU A 384 -9.27 15.44 -3.35
N ILE A 385 -10.15 14.45 -3.54
CA ILE A 385 -9.75 13.08 -3.90
C ILE A 385 -8.98 13.10 -5.22
N THR A 386 -9.49 13.82 -6.22
CA THR A 386 -8.86 13.92 -7.55
C THR A 386 -7.49 14.59 -7.48
N GLU A 387 -7.38 15.75 -6.83
CA GLU A 387 -6.11 16.46 -6.65
C GLU A 387 -5.09 15.62 -5.88
N SER A 388 -5.49 15.00 -4.78
CA SER A 388 -4.57 14.17 -3.99
C SER A 388 -4.09 12.93 -4.77
N ARG A 389 -4.95 12.30 -5.58
CA ARG A 389 -4.58 11.22 -6.48
C ARG A 389 -3.56 11.65 -7.53
N ILE A 390 -3.73 12.85 -8.12
CA ILE A 390 -2.73 13.45 -9.03
C ILE A 390 -1.39 13.61 -8.30
N GLY A 391 -1.40 14.13 -7.07
CA GLY A 391 -0.20 14.29 -6.24
C GLY A 391 0.51 12.95 -5.98
N VAL A 392 -0.24 11.90 -5.63
CA VAL A 392 0.30 10.56 -5.40
C VAL A 392 0.90 9.95 -6.67
N LEU A 393 0.21 10.08 -7.83
CA LEU A 393 0.72 9.60 -9.12
C LEU A 393 2.02 10.30 -9.48
N LEU A 394 2.03 11.62 -9.42
CA LEU A 394 3.20 12.43 -9.75
C LEU A 394 4.38 12.10 -8.83
N ALA A 395 4.15 12.04 -7.52
CA ALA A 395 5.16 11.68 -6.54
C ALA A 395 5.72 10.28 -6.81
N SER A 396 4.85 9.30 -7.09
CA SER A 396 5.26 7.91 -7.36
C SER A 396 6.12 7.79 -8.62
N VAL A 397 5.78 8.53 -9.69
CA VAL A 397 6.59 8.58 -10.92
C VAL A 397 7.95 9.24 -10.65
N ILE A 398 7.97 10.39 -9.97
CA ILE A 398 9.22 11.09 -9.63
C ILE A 398 10.11 10.19 -8.76
N ALA A 399 9.56 9.60 -7.69
CA ALA A 399 10.32 8.72 -6.80
C ALA A 399 10.84 7.48 -7.54
N ALA A 400 10.05 6.87 -8.43
CA ALA A 400 10.46 5.72 -9.25
C ALA A 400 11.61 6.08 -10.19
N VAL A 401 11.52 7.19 -10.91
CA VAL A 401 12.56 7.64 -11.85
C VAL A 401 13.84 8.00 -11.11
N VAL A 402 13.74 8.82 -10.06
CA VAL A 402 14.92 9.26 -9.30
C VAL A 402 15.60 8.07 -8.62
N SER A 403 14.82 7.18 -7.97
CA SER A 403 15.38 5.98 -7.35
C SER A 403 16.02 5.04 -8.36
N ALA A 404 15.44 4.86 -9.55
CA ALA A 404 16.01 4.04 -10.62
C ALA A 404 17.38 4.55 -11.06
N PHE A 405 17.54 5.87 -11.27
CA PHE A 405 18.83 6.47 -11.60
C PHE A 405 19.86 6.28 -10.48
N MET A 406 19.46 6.52 -9.23
CA MET A 406 20.34 6.38 -8.08
C MET A 406 20.75 4.92 -7.85
N LEU A 407 19.83 3.96 -7.97
CA LEU A 407 20.10 2.52 -7.85
C LEU A 407 21.03 2.03 -8.96
N HIS A 408 20.82 2.50 -10.19
CA HIS A 408 21.69 2.15 -11.31
C HIS A 408 23.13 2.70 -11.11
N ALA A 409 23.25 3.94 -10.65
CA ALA A 409 24.56 4.54 -10.34
C ALA A 409 25.26 3.79 -9.18
N GLN A 410 24.51 3.42 -8.15
CA GLN A 410 25.02 2.64 -7.04
C GLN A 410 25.45 1.24 -7.48
N ALA A 411 24.66 0.55 -8.30
CA ALA A 411 24.99 -0.77 -8.83
C ALA A 411 26.33 -0.75 -9.61
N LYS A 412 26.52 0.24 -10.48
CA LYS A 412 27.80 0.44 -11.20
C LYS A 412 29.01 0.66 -10.27
N ARG A 413 28.81 1.30 -9.11
CA ARG A 413 29.89 1.48 -8.12
C ARG A 413 30.25 0.17 -7.46
N TYR A 414 29.26 -0.67 -7.09
CA TYR A 414 29.49 -1.98 -6.49
C TYR A 414 30.16 -2.95 -7.49
N ASP A 415 29.76 -2.95 -8.77
CA ASP A 415 30.43 -3.74 -9.82
C ASP A 415 31.93 -3.38 -9.96
N LYS A 416 32.26 -2.08 -9.94
CA LYS A 416 33.65 -1.60 -10.00
C LYS A 416 34.47 -1.97 -8.77
N LEU A 417 33.85 -2.12 -7.61
CA LEU A 417 34.53 -2.47 -6.36
C LEU A 417 34.69 -3.99 -6.18
N GLY A 418 34.23 -4.81 -7.13
CA GLY A 418 34.29 -6.27 -7.04
C GLY A 418 33.51 -6.86 -5.86
N ALA A 419 32.55 -6.13 -5.33
CA ALA A 419 31.79 -6.51 -4.13
C ALA A 419 30.62 -7.47 -4.46
N VAL A 420 30.63 -8.11 -5.61
CA VAL A 420 29.65 -9.11 -6.03
C VAL A 420 30.27 -10.49 -5.85
N SER A 421 30.13 -11.06 -4.68
CA SER A 421 30.37 -12.49 -4.42
C SER A 421 29.26 -13.04 -3.55
#